data_82eb1f68e269a6aa6ef19f7a56fe5917
#
_entry.id   82eb1f68e269a6aa6ef19f7a56fe5917
#
_cell.length_a   1.000
_cell.length_b   1.000
_cell.length_c   1.000
_cell.angle_alpha   90.00
_cell.angle_beta   90.00
_cell.angle_gamma   90.00
#
_symmetry.space_group_name_H-M   'P 1'
#
loop_
_entity.id
_entity.type
_entity.pdbx_description
1 polymer ?
#
loop_
_entity_poly.entity_id
_entity_poly.type
_entity_poly.pdbx_seq_one_letter_code
_entity_poly.pdbx_strand_id
1 'polypeptide(L)'
;MFPKKIKACILFLLLTVPAALGAVWCAKHAYRYHLAVHPLPYSPEQGALLEKHRQDKRNARLNRHAPVLFLGSSTMEFWLKEGKHSWETWFSPLGCLNLGTRSETTGNLLWRLNDGLTSPLAPRIIVLYSGVNNLG
;
A
#
# COMPACT_ATOMS: atom_id res chain seq x y z
N MET A 1 -33.30 -19.67 -40.22
CA MET A 1 -32.06 -19.14 -40.81
C MET A 1 -32.02 -17.63 -40.57
N PHE A 2 -31.07 -17.06 -39.79
CA PHE A 2 -31.06 -15.63 -39.49
C PHE A 2 -30.72 -14.80 -40.73
N PRO A 3 -31.36 -13.61 -40.91
CA PRO A 3 -31.03 -12.67 -41.96
C PRO A 3 -29.55 -12.25 -41.94
N LYS A 4 -28.97 -11.97 -43.11
CA LYS A 4 -27.55 -11.58 -43.24
C LYS A 4 -27.15 -10.41 -42.30
N LYS A 5 -28.03 -9.42 -42.14
CA LYS A 5 -27.81 -8.25 -41.25
C LYS A 5 -27.67 -8.69 -39.77
N ILE A 6 -28.50 -9.64 -39.30
CA ILE A 6 -28.44 -10.12 -37.93
C ILE A 6 -27.17 -10.90 -37.71
N LYS A 7 -26.72 -11.74 -38.65
CA LYS A 7 -25.44 -12.44 -38.57
C LYS A 7 -24.26 -11.48 -38.49
N ALA A 8 -24.25 -10.43 -39.25
CA ALA A 8 -23.23 -9.39 -39.23
C ALA A 8 -23.19 -8.65 -37.87
N CYS A 9 -24.35 -8.29 -37.31
CA CYS A 9 -24.44 -7.69 -35.97
C CYS A 9 -23.94 -8.62 -34.88
N ILE A 10 -24.30 -9.90 -34.92
CA ILE A 10 -23.82 -10.88 -33.97
C ILE A 10 -22.29 -11.04 -34.04
N LEU A 11 -21.76 -11.17 -35.26
CA LEU A 11 -20.31 -11.27 -35.46
C LEU A 11 -19.58 -10.03 -34.96
N PHE A 12 -20.10 -8.83 -35.24
CA PHE A 12 -19.58 -7.55 -34.78
C PHE A 12 -19.55 -7.53 -33.23
N LEU A 13 -20.63 -7.91 -32.55
CA LEU A 13 -20.68 -7.97 -31.08
C LEU A 13 -19.72 -9.00 -30.50
N LEU A 14 -19.61 -10.17 -31.14
CA LEU A 14 -18.68 -11.23 -30.71
C LEU A 14 -17.20 -10.81 -30.79
N LEU A 15 -16.86 -9.89 -31.68
CA LEU A 15 -15.49 -9.39 -31.81
C LEU A 15 -15.24 -8.16 -30.95
N THR A 16 -16.20 -7.22 -30.89
CA THR A 16 -15.98 -5.93 -30.19
C THR A 16 -16.11 -6.04 -28.68
N VAL A 17 -17.03 -6.85 -28.17
CA VAL A 17 -17.24 -6.97 -26.73
C VAL A 17 -16.01 -7.60 -26.03
N PRO A 18 -15.43 -8.73 -26.50
CA PRO A 18 -14.21 -9.26 -25.90
C PRO A 18 -13.02 -8.31 -26.00
N ALA A 19 -12.89 -7.58 -27.12
CA ALA A 19 -11.84 -6.60 -27.30
C ALA A 19 -11.97 -5.44 -26.30
N ALA A 20 -13.19 -4.92 -26.10
CA ALA A 20 -13.46 -3.88 -25.12
C ALA A 20 -13.19 -4.35 -23.69
N LEU A 21 -13.63 -5.56 -23.33
CA LEU A 21 -13.35 -6.15 -22.02
C LEU A 21 -11.86 -6.35 -21.80
N GLY A 22 -11.12 -6.80 -22.80
CA GLY A 22 -9.68 -6.94 -22.78
C GLY A 22 -8.96 -5.60 -22.57
N ALA A 23 -9.40 -4.56 -23.27
CA ALA A 23 -8.86 -3.21 -23.10
C ALA A 23 -9.09 -2.65 -21.69
N VAL A 24 -10.28 -2.83 -21.13
CA VAL A 24 -10.62 -2.44 -19.75
C VAL A 24 -9.74 -3.21 -18.75
N TRP A 25 -9.59 -4.51 -18.96
CA TRP A 25 -8.74 -5.35 -18.12
C TRP A 25 -7.28 -4.90 -18.16
N CYS A 26 -6.72 -4.66 -19.34
CA CYS A 26 -5.34 -4.14 -19.49
C CYS A 26 -5.16 -2.78 -18.83
N ALA A 27 -6.12 -1.85 -19.04
CA ALA A 27 -6.07 -0.53 -18.40
C ALA A 27 -6.10 -0.61 -16.88
N LYS A 28 -6.95 -1.49 -16.32
CA LYS A 28 -7.02 -1.74 -14.88
C LYS A 28 -5.70 -2.30 -14.33
N HIS A 29 -5.09 -3.26 -15.04
CA HIS A 29 -3.80 -3.82 -14.63
C HIS A 29 -2.66 -2.80 -14.72
N ALA A 30 -2.60 -2.02 -15.79
CA ALA A 30 -1.61 -0.96 -15.94
C ALA A 30 -1.74 0.10 -14.84
N TYR A 31 -2.98 0.50 -14.52
CA TYR A 31 -3.25 1.44 -13.42
C TYR A 31 -2.81 0.87 -12.06
N ARG A 32 -3.17 -0.38 -11.74
CA ARG A 32 -2.74 -1.03 -10.49
C ARG A 32 -1.22 -1.15 -10.40
N TYR A 33 -0.56 -1.51 -11.49
CA TYR A 33 0.90 -1.54 -11.54
C TYR A 33 1.47 -0.16 -11.27
N HIS A 34 0.94 0.88 -11.89
CA HIS A 34 1.37 2.25 -11.66
C HIS A 34 1.27 2.63 -10.17
N LEU A 35 0.12 2.36 -9.54
CA LEU A 35 -0.08 2.62 -8.10
C LEU A 35 0.86 1.83 -7.19
N ALA A 36 1.34 0.67 -7.64
CA ALA A 36 2.22 -0.19 -6.87
C ALA A 36 3.69 0.26 -6.91
N VAL A 37 4.15 0.84 -8.01
CA VAL A 37 5.58 1.12 -8.25
C VAL A 37 5.95 2.61 -8.26
N HIS A 38 4.96 3.50 -8.16
CA HIS A 38 5.21 4.93 -8.09
C HIS A 38 4.85 5.50 -6.72
N PRO A 39 5.60 6.49 -6.20
CA PRO A 39 5.25 7.17 -4.97
C PRO A 39 3.87 7.82 -5.09
N LEU A 40 2.97 7.47 -4.17
CA LEU A 40 1.60 7.95 -4.14
C LEU A 40 1.32 8.66 -2.80
N PRO A 41 1.26 10.01 -2.78
CA PRO A 41 0.89 10.73 -1.57
C PRO A 41 -0.54 10.41 -1.14
N TYR A 42 -0.81 10.55 0.16
CA TYR A 42 -2.19 10.54 0.64
C TYR A 42 -2.94 11.76 0.13
N SER A 43 -4.20 11.56 -0.27
CA SER A 43 -5.06 12.67 -0.69
C SER A 43 -5.50 13.54 0.52
N PRO A 44 -5.93 14.78 0.30
CA PRO A 44 -6.44 15.64 1.39
C PRO A 44 -7.57 15.00 2.20
N GLU A 45 -8.43 14.20 1.56
CA GLU A 45 -9.52 13.47 2.22
C GLU A 45 -9.01 12.38 3.17
N GLN A 46 -7.77 11.93 2.99
CA GLN A 46 -7.06 10.99 3.86
C GLN A 46 -6.31 11.69 5.00
N GLY A 47 -6.84 12.78 5.52
CA GLY A 47 -6.19 13.63 6.53
C GLY A 47 -5.69 12.86 7.76
N ALA A 48 -6.43 11.83 8.21
CA ALA A 48 -6.00 10.98 9.32
C ALA A 48 -4.70 10.19 9.00
N LEU A 49 -4.52 9.75 7.76
CA LEU A 49 -3.30 9.06 7.32
C LEU A 49 -2.12 10.04 7.15
N LEU A 50 -2.39 11.27 6.70
CA LEU A 50 -1.40 12.34 6.66
C LEU A 50 -0.92 12.69 8.07
N GLU A 51 -1.82 12.82 9.04
CA GLU A 51 -1.43 13.10 10.43
C GLU A 51 -0.68 11.92 11.04
N LYS A 52 -1.10 10.68 10.78
CA LYS A 52 -0.35 9.48 11.17
C LYS A 52 1.07 9.53 10.60
N HIS A 53 1.25 9.89 9.33
CA HIS A 53 2.58 10.03 8.72
C HIS A 53 3.44 11.09 9.43
N ARG A 54 2.86 12.26 9.76
CA ARG A 54 3.57 13.29 10.53
C ARG A 54 3.99 12.78 11.92
N GLN A 55 3.09 12.05 12.59
CA GLN A 55 3.37 11.42 13.89
C GLN A 55 4.48 10.37 13.76
N ASP A 56 4.46 9.55 12.72
CA ASP A 56 5.49 8.54 12.47
C ASP A 56 6.86 9.18 12.22
N LYS A 57 6.91 10.31 11.50
CA LYS A 57 8.15 11.08 11.34
C LYS A 57 8.67 11.63 12.68
N ARG A 58 7.77 12.07 13.57
CA ARG A 58 8.16 12.48 14.94
C ARG A 58 8.70 11.30 15.73
N ASN A 59 8.01 10.16 15.70
CA ASN A 59 8.42 8.92 16.37
C ASN A 59 9.79 8.42 15.86
N ALA A 60 10.02 8.47 14.56
CA ALA A 60 11.31 8.11 13.95
C ALA A 60 12.45 8.99 14.48
N ARG A 61 12.23 10.30 14.61
CA ARG A 61 13.24 11.22 15.16
C ARG A 61 13.55 10.95 16.63
N LEU A 62 12.54 10.60 17.42
CA LEU A 62 12.70 10.29 18.85
C LEU A 62 13.38 8.94 19.07
N ASN A 63 13.20 8.00 18.13
CA ASN A 63 13.70 6.62 18.21
C ASN A 63 14.78 6.32 17.17
N ARG A 64 15.63 7.30 16.85
CA ARG A 64 16.65 7.20 15.78
C ARG A 64 17.63 6.03 15.91
N HIS A 65 17.76 5.46 17.09
CA HIS A 65 18.62 4.32 17.39
C HIS A 65 17.87 2.98 17.47
N ALA A 66 16.59 2.94 17.04
CA ALA A 66 15.81 1.70 17.01
C ALA A 66 16.56 0.61 16.22
N PRO A 67 16.89 -0.53 16.82
CA PRO A 67 17.65 -1.58 16.15
C PRO A 67 16.82 -2.34 15.12
N VAL A 68 15.50 -2.38 15.29
CA VAL A 68 14.56 -3.06 14.41
C VAL A 68 13.41 -2.12 14.07
N LEU A 69 13.15 -2.01 12.79
CA LEU A 69 12.07 -1.19 12.23
C LEU A 69 11.02 -2.08 11.57
N PHE A 70 9.76 -1.91 11.97
CA PHE A 70 8.59 -2.54 11.34
C PHE A 70 7.92 -1.53 10.41
N LEU A 71 7.78 -1.90 9.13
CA LEU A 71 7.15 -1.10 8.08
C LEU A 71 6.05 -1.91 7.40
N GLY A 72 5.02 -1.24 6.94
CA GLY A 72 3.98 -1.84 6.11
C GLY A 72 2.57 -1.43 6.48
N SER A 73 1.61 -2.23 6.05
CA SER A 73 0.18 -1.91 6.11
C SER A 73 -0.44 -2.18 7.50
N SER A 74 -1.77 -2.36 7.51
CA SER A 74 -2.57 -2.61 8.72
C SER A 74 -2.04 -3.76 9.57
N THR A 75 -1.54 -4.82 8.97
CA THR A 75 -0.96 -5.96 9.70
C THR A 75 0.18 -5.50 10.63
N MET A 76 1.01 -4.56 10.20
CA MET A 76 2.05 -3.99 11.07
C MET A 76 1.46 -3.03 12.10
N GLU A 77 0.50 -2.17 11.72
CA GLU A 77 -0.16 -1.26 12.68
C GLU A 77 -0.87 -2.03 13.79
N PHE A 78 -1.49 -3.17 13.49
CA PHE A 78 -2.25 -3.97 14.46
C PHE A 78 -1.40 -4.57 15.58
N TRP A 79 -0.10 -4.72 15.40
CA TRP A 79 0.80 -5.08 16.51
C TRP A 79 0.77 -4.07 17.66
N LEU A 80 0.44 -2.80 17.38
CA LEU A 80 0.30 -1.76 18.40
C LEU A 80 -1.10 -1.69 19.03
N LYS A 81 -2.05 -2.48 18.54
CA LYS A 81 -3.45 -2.51 18.96
C LYS A 81 -3.84 -3.91 19.42
N GLU A 82 -4.30 -4.74 18.52
CA GLU A 82 -4.74 -6.11 18.80
C GLU A 82 -3.58 -6.99 19.29
N GLY A 83 -2.38 -6.78 18.76
CA GLY A 83 -1.14 -7.44 19.19
C GLY A 83 -0.38 -6.74 20.32
N LYS A 84 -0.99 -5.74 20.97
CA LYS A 84 -0.31 -4.87 21.94
C LYS A 84 0.43 -5.63 23.04
N HIS A 85 -0.21 -6.63 23.63
CA HIS A 85 0.43 -7.44 24.68
C HIS A 85 1.72 -8.11 24.19
N SER A 86 1.68 -8.76 23.02
CA SER A 86 2.87 -9.38 22.42
C SER A 86 3.93 -8.35 22.04
N TRP A 87 3.49 -7.18 21.53
CA TRP A 87 4.41 -6.09 21.22
C TRP A 87 5.15 -5.59 22.45
N GLU A 88 4.44 -5.30 23.53
CA GLU A 88 5.00 -4.81 24.79
C GLU A 88 5.88 -5.84 25.48
N THR A 89 5.58 -7.13 25.33
CA THR A 89 6.35 -8.22 25.92
C THR A 89 7.66 -8.48 25.17
N TRP A 90 7.62 -8.51 23.84
CA TRP A 90 8.73 -9.06 23.05
C TRP A 90 9.50 -8.04 22.23
N PHE A 91 8.86 -6.99 21.74
CA PHE A 91 9.48 -6.05 20.80
C PHE A 91 9.84 -4.70 21.44
N SER A 92 8.95 -4.17 22.28
CA SER A 92 9.15 -2.88 22.93
C SER A 92 10.40 -2.85 23.83
N PRO A 93 10.68 -3.89 24.63
CA PRO A 93 11.90 -3.91 25.46
C PRO A 93 13.21 -3.93 24.66
N LEU A 94 13.15 -4.39 23.42
CA LEU A 94 14.28 -4.38 22.48
C LEU A 94 14.47 -3.03 21.77
N GLY A 95 13.64 -2.04 22.05
CA GLY A 95 13.67 -0.74 21.38
C GLY A 95 13.19 -0.79 19.92
N CYS A 96 12.38 -1.79 19.56
CA CYS A 96 11.81 -1.89 18.21
C CYS A 96 10.85 -0.72 17.93
N LEU A 97 10.88 -0.20 16.71
CA LEU A 97 9.99 0.87 16.24
C LEU A 97 9.01 0.32 15.19
N ASN A 98 7.73 0.62 15.37
CA ASN A 98 6.70 0.25 14.41
C ASN A 98 6.11 1.50 13.76
N LEU A 99 6.25 1.61 12.45
CA LEU A 99 5.73 2.67 11.60
C LEU A 99 4.71 2.14 10.57
N GLY A 100 4.06 1.02 10.88
CA GLY A 100 2.97 0.46 10.08
C GLY A 100 1.77 1.40 10.02
N THR A 101 1.08 1.42 8.88
CA THR A 101 -0.05 2.30 8.63
C THR A 101 -1.15 1.55 7.87
N ARG A 102 -2.37 1.53 8.45
CA ARG A 102 -3.53 0.89 7.83
C ARG A 102 -3.80 1.43 6.43
N SER A 103 -4.40 0.60 5.58
CA SER A 103 -4.80 0.92 4.20
C SER A 103 -3.64 1.38 3.31
N GLU A 104 -2.40 1.23 3.76
CA GLU A 104 -1.23 1.62 2.99
C GLU A 104 -1.00 0.67 1.81
N THR A 105 -0.88 1.25 0.62
CA THR A 105 -0.37 0.56 -0.58
C THR A 105 1.15 0.67 -0.66
N THR A 106 1.77 -0.09 -1.54
CA THR A 106 3.22 0.05 -1.79
C THR A 106 3.59 1.45 -2.31
N GLY A 107 2.72 2.06 -3.12
CA GLY A 107 2.91 3.44 -3.59
C GLY A 107 2.88 4.46 -2.45
N ASN A 108 1.97 4.31 -1.47
CA ASN A 108 1.93 5.17 -0.28
C ASN A 108 3.20 4.98 0.56
N LEU A 109 3.64 3.74 0.77
CA LEU A 109 4.88 3.47 1.50
C LEU A 109 6.09 4.10 0.80
N LEU A 110 6.22 3.96 -0.52
CA LEU A 110 7.27 4.60 -1.31
C LEU A 110 7.25 6.12 -1.13
N TRP A 111 6.07 6.75 -1.18
CA TRP A 111 5.95 8.18 -0.94
C TRP A 111 6.42 8.56 0.46
N ARG A 112 6.00 7.83 1.51
CA ARG A 112 6.41 8.10 2.89
C ARG A 112 7.93 7.99 3.07
N LEU A 113 8.55 6.99 2.45
CA LEU A 113 10.00 6.82 2.47
C LEU A 113 10.70 7.99 1.77
N ASN A 114 10.23 8.40 0.60
CA ASN A 114 10.76 9.55 -0.13
C ASN A 114 10.56 10.87 0.61
N ASP A 115 9.47 11.00 1.39
CA ASP A 115 9.23 12.16 2.27
C ASP A 115 10.03 12.09 3.58
N GLY A 116 11.01 11.20 3.67
CA GLY A 116 11.97 11.14 4.75
C GLY A 116 11.47 10.45 6.02
N LEU A 117 10.51 9.53 5.93
CA LEU A 117 10.01 8.76 7.08
C LEU A 117 11.15 8.11 7.86
N THR A 118 12.07 7.47 7.16
CA THR A 118 13.18 6.70 7.75
C THR A 118 14.50 7.45 7.78
N SER A 119 14.55 8.68 7.28
CA SER A 119 15.77 9.49 7.13
C SER A 119 16.63 9.60 8.42
N PRO A 120 16.02 9.71 9.62
CA PRO A 120 16.80 9.79 10.86
C PRO A 120 17.18 8.41 11.44
N LEU A 121 16.77 7.30 10.81
CA LEU A 121 16.90 5.94 11.35
C LEU A 121 18.09 5.21 10.72
N ALA A 122 18.75 4.37 11.51
CA ALA A 122 19.76 3.43 11.05
C ALA A 122 19.54 2.03 11.65
N PRO A 123 18.39 1.37 11.35
CA PRO A 123 18.06 0.08 11.92
C PRO A 123 18.99 -1.01 11.38
N ARG A 124 19.28 -2.01 12.21
CA ARG A 124 20.02 -3.21 11.79
C ARG A 124 19.13 -4.20 11.04
N ILE A 125 17.83 -4.17 11.31
CA ILE A 125 16.83 -5.07 10.72
C ILE A 125 15.61 -4.24 10.34
N ILE A 126 15.07 -4.49 9.15
CA ILE A 126 13.77 -3.98 8.71
C ILE A 126 12.85 -5.17 8.46
N VAL A 127 11.71 -5.17 9.15
CA VAL A 127 10.61 -6.11 8.93
C VAL A 127 9.57 -5.40 8.06
N LEU A 128 9.40 -5.87 6.82
CA LEU A 128 8.51 -5.26 5.85
C LEU A 128 7.35 -6.20 5.50
N TYR A 129 6.12 -5.70 5.65
CA TYR A 129 4.91 -6.38 5.17
C TYR A 129 3.96 -5.39 4.48
N SER A 130 4.00 -5.37 3.16
CA SER A 130 3.23 -4.45 2.33
C SER A 130 2.77 -5.12 1.04
N GLY A 131 1.78 -4.55 0.35
CA GLY A 131 1.32 -4.98 -0.97
C GLY A 131 -0.08 -5.56 -1.00
N VAL A 132 -0.64 -6.04 0.12
CA VAL A 132 -1.98 -6.62 0.15
C VAL A 132 -3.06 -5.63 -0.33
N ASN A 133 -2.92 -4.35 0.01
CA ASN A 133 -3.86 -3.30 -0.38
C ASN A 133 -3.75 -2.87 -1.86
N ASN A 134 -2.79 -3.41 -2.61
CA ASN A 134 -2.69 -3.20 -4.05
C ASN A 134 -3.61 -4.14 -4.83
N LEU A 135 -4.14 -5.18 -4.18
CA LEU A 135 -4.97 -6.21 -4.80
C LEU A 135 -6.47 -5.88 -4.78
N GLY A 136 -6.88 -4.92 -3.97
CA GLY A 136 -8.25 -4.47 -3.78
C GLY A 136 -8.83 -3.58 -4.87
#